data_4f54da8a9145a4907d843eb45d9f92cd
#
_entry.id   4f54da8a9145a4907d843eb45d9f92cd
#
_cell.length_a   1.000
_cell.length_b   1.000
_cell.length_c   1.000
_cell.angle_alpha   90.00
_cell.angle_beta   90.00
_cell.angle_gamma   90.00
#
_symmetry.space_group_name_H-M   'P 1'
#
loop_
_entity.id
_entity.type
_entity.pdbx_description
1 polymer ?
#
loop_
_entity_poly.entity_id
_entity_poly.type
_entity_poly.pdbx_seq_one_letter_code
_entity_poly.pdbx_strand_id
1 'polypeptide(L)'
;SIRSPRVRQTFKKIGYPENVSKVLGALCCLHRHLPQGAPTSPALSNIVGYEMDRKLAALAAEYGLTYTRYADDLTFSGDVFPKEQIIPQVKRIIRDEKFEPNHKKTHFMNQSSRKIITGVSVASGVKLTIPKSKKREIRKNVYFILTKGLAEHQRRIGSHDPAYLKRLIGMLCYWRAIEPDNTYASDSIAALKRLEKGY
;
A
#
# COMPACT_ATOMS: atom_id res chain seq x y z
N SER A 1 4.69 -14.90 -4.76
CA SER A 1 4.85 -14.99 -3.29
C SER A 1 6.23 -15.54 -2.94
N ILE A 2 6.80 -15.11 -1.81
CA ILE A 2 8.12 -15.52 -1.33
C ILE A 2 7.99 -16.87 -0.63
N ARG A 3 8.78 -17.87 -1.10
CA ARG A 3 8.74 -19.24 -0.57
C ARG A 3 9.74 -19.44 0.57
N SER A 4 9.45 -20.37 1.49
CA SER A 4 10.27 -20.74 2.64
C SER A 4 11.76 -20.99 2.33
N PRO A 5 12.17 -21.66 1.24
CA PRO A 5 13.60 -21.82 0.94
C PRO A 5 14.32 -20.49 0.75
N ARG A 6 13.63 -19.48 0.20
CA ARG A 6 14.20 -18.17 -0.02
C ARG A 6 14.35 -17.39 1.29
N VAL A 7 13.37 -17.51 2.19
CA VAL A 7 13.42 -16.96 3.55
C VAL A 7 14.57 -17.58 4.34
N ARG A 8 14.72 -18.92 4.29
CA ARG A 8 15.86 -19.63 4.92
C ARG A 8 17.19 -19.14 4.39
N GLN A 9 17.32 -19.00 3.07
CA GLN A 9 18.56 -18.51 2.45
C GLN A 9 18.88 -17.08 2.89
N THR A 10 17.88 -16.25 3.14
CA THR A 10 18.06 -14.91 3.68
C THR A 10 18.70 -14.95 5.07
N PHE A 11 18.19 -15.79 5.97
CA PHE A 11 18.79 -15.96 7.30
C PHE A 11 20.25 -16.47 7.22
N LYS A 12 20.54 -17.37 6.30
CA LYS A 12 21.92 -17.80 6.05
C LYS A 12 22.83 -16.67 5.59
N LYS A 13 22.36 -15.83 4.67
CA LYS A 13 23.11 -14.65 4.20
C LYS A 13 23.39 -13.62 5.30
N ILE A 14 22.49 -13.52 6.29
CA ILE A 14 22.66 -12.64 7.47
C ILE A 14 23.70 -13.22 8.44
N GLY A 15 24.06 -14.51 8.31
CA GLY A 15 25.10 -15.15 9.12
C GLY A 15 24.60 -16.24 10.07
N TYR A 16 23.32 -16.59 10.07
CA TYR A 16 22.80 -17.67 10.91
C TYR A 16 23.24 -19.05 10.42
N PRO A 17 23.59 -19.98 11.31
CA PRO A 17 23.87 -21.38 10.97
C PRO A 17 22.68 -22.07 10.28
N GLU A 18 22.96 -23.15 9.54
CA GLU A 18 21.97 -23.86 8.72
C GLU A 18 20.73 -24.32 9.52
N ASN A 19 20.98 -24.93 10.70
CA ASN A 19 19.92 -25.43 11.59
C ASN A 19 19.03 -24.29 12.10
N VAL A 20 19.63 -23.18 12.53
CA VAL A 20 18.90 -21.98 13.00
C VAL A 20 18.12 -21.36 11.85
N SER A 21 18.72 -21.23 10.66
CA SER A 21 18.05 -20.69 9.47
C SER A 21 16.84 -21.53 9.04
N LYS A 22 16.90 -22.87 9.21
CA LYS A 22 15.75 -23.76 8.98
C LYS A 22 14.60 -23.47 9.94
N VAL A 23 14.88 -23.36 11.23
CA VAL A 23 13.88 -23.08 12.28
C VAL A 23 13.26 -21.71 12.04
N LEU A 24 14.07 -20.66 11.87
CA LEU A 24 13.57 -19.30 11.63
C LEU A 24 12.72 -19.23 10.35
N GLY A 25 13.15 -19.89 9.27
CA GLY A 25 12.40 -19.97 8.03
C GLY A 25 11.05 -20.69 8.19
N ALA A 26 10.99 -21.71 9.04
CA ALA A 26 9.74 -22.42 9.35
C ALA A 26 8.79 -21.55 10.17
N LEU A 27 9.28 -20.87 11.21
CA LEU A 27 8.48 -19.98 12.07
C LEU A 27 7.88 -18.78 11.32
N CYS A 28 8.59 -18.27 10.32
CA CYS A 28 8.16 -17.12 9.54
C CYS A 28 7.27 -17.47 8.33
N CYS A 29 7.02 -18.75 8.04
CA CYS A 29 6.28 -19.19 6.88
C CYS A 29 5.08 -20.05 7.26
N LEU A 30 3.96 -19.82 6.56
CA LEU A 30 2.76 -20.66 6.62
C LEU A 30 2.56 -21.32 5.25
N HIS A 31 2.30 -22.64 5.22
CA HIS A 31 2.16 -23.40 3.96
C HIS A 31 3.30 -23.13 2.97
N ARG A 32 4.54 -23.06 3.47
CA ARG A 32 5.79 -22.82 2.71
C ARG A 32 5.90 -21.45 2.03
N HIS A 33 5.10 -20.45 2.44
CA HIS A 33 5.14 -19.08 1.92
C HIS A 33 5.13 -18.07 3.07
N LEU A 34 5.62 -16.85 2.83
CA LEU A 34 5.40 -15.73 3.74
C LEU A 34 3.90 -15.43 3.81
N PRO A 35 3.28 -15.51 5.01
CA PRO A 35 1.85 -15.27 5.17
C PRO A 35 1.53 -13.77 5.07
N GLN A 36 0.36 -13.46 4.52
CA GLN A 36 -0.16 -12.10 4.54
C GLN A 36 -0.64 -11.77 5.97
N GLY A 37 -0.30 -10.56 6.43
CA GLY A 37 -0.70 -10.08 7.76
C GLY A 37 0.20 -10.49 8.93
N ALA A 38 1.21 -11.35 8.72
CA ALA A 38 2.17 -11.66 9.77
C ALA A 38 3.14 -10.48 9.99
N PRO A 39 3.47 -10.15 11.26
CA PRO A 39 4.35 -9.01 11.59
C PRO A 39 5.75 -9.09 10.94
N THR A 40 6.26 -10.29 10.73
CA THR A 40 7.59 -10.53 10.14
C THR A 40 7.62 -10.43 8.62
N SER A 41 6.49 -10.63 7.95
CA SER A 41 6.42 -10.71 6.48
C SER A 41 6.88 -9.43 5.77
N PRO A 42 6.53 -8.22 6.19
CA PRO A 42 7.01 -6.99 5.55
C PRO A 42 8.54 -6.86 5.60
N ALA A 43 9.15 -7.07 6.78
CA ALA A 43 10.59 -6.99 6.95
C ALA A 43 11.33 -8.03 6.10
N LEU A 44 10.90 -9.29 6.16
CA LEU A 44 11.49 -10.38 5.37
C LEU A 44 11.31 -10.17 3.87
N SER A 45 10.17 -9.65 3.42
CA SER A 45 9.96 -9.33 2.00
C SER A 45 10.91 -8.24 1.52
N ASN A 46 11.19 -7.24 2.35
CA ASN A 46 12.16 -6.19 2.04
C ASN A 46 13.59 -6.73 1.94
N ILE A 47 14.00 -7.57 2.88
CA ILE A 47 15.35 -8.16 2.86
C ILE A 47 15.50 -9.10 1.63
N VAL A 48 14.50 -9.91 1.34
CA VAL A 48 14.52 -10.80 0.16
C VAL A 48 14.53 -10.00 -1.15
N GLY A 49 13.88 -8.84 -1.19
CA GLY A 49 13.82 -7.95 -2.36
C GLY A 49 15.03 -7.03 -2.51
N TYR A 50 15.94 -6.97 -1.55
CA TYR A 50 17.01 -5.98 -1.48
C TYR A 50 17.87 -5.92 -2.75
N GLU A 51 18.33 -7.06 -3.28
CA GLU A 51 19.16 -7.08 -4.50
C GLU A 51 18.38 -6.63 -5.74
N MET A 52 17.10 -6.97 -5.82
CA MET A 52 16.22 -6.46 -6.86
C MET A 52 16.08 -4.93 -6.76
N ASP A 53 15.82 -4.42 -5.55
CA ASP A 53 15.69 -2.97 -5.32
C ASP A 53 16.97 -2.23 -5.70
N ARG A 54 18.14 -2.75 -5.31
CA ARG A 54 19.44 -2.15 -5.65
C ARG A 54 19.65 -2.05 -7.16
N LYS A 55 19.33 -3.12 -7.91
CA LYS A 55 19.45 -3.14 -9.37
C LYS A 55 18.43 -2.21 -10.05
N LEU A 56 17.19 -2.18 -9.56
CA LEU A 56 16.14 -1.32 -10.10
C LEU A 56 16.39 0.15 -9.79
N ALA A 57 16.94 0.47 -8.62
CA ALA A 57 17.33 1.84 -8.27
C ALA A 57 18.51 2.32 -9.13
N ALA A 58 19.51 1.48 -9.37
CA ALA A 58 20.61 1.81 -10.26
C ALA A 58 20.11 2.07 -11.70
N LEU A 59 19.27 1.19 -12.23
CA LEU A 59 18.64 1.39 -13.54
C LEU A 59 17.83 2.69 -13.59
N ALA A 60 17.06 2.99 -12.56
CA ALA A 60 16.30 4.24 -12.50
C ALA A 60 17.22 5.47 -12.56
N ALA A 61 18.32 5.46 -11.81
CA ALA A 61 19.30 6.54 -11.79
C ALA A 61 19.96 6.77 -13.17
N GLU A 62 20.26 5.71 -13.93
CA GLU A 62 20.80 5.82 -15.29
C GLU A 62 19.89 6.60 -16.25
N TYR A 63 18.58 6.58 -16.00
CA TYR A 63 17.56 7.27 -16.80
C TYR A 63 17.01 8.54 -16.14
N GLY A 64 17.62 9.02 -15.04
CA GLY A 64 17.16 10.19 -14.32
C GLY A 64 15.78 10.00 -13.63
N LEU A 65 15.43 8.76 -13.31
CA LEU A 65 14.17 8.41 -12.66
C LEU A 65 14.35 8.11 -11.18
N THR A 66 13.28 8.29 -10.42
CA THR A 66 13.17 7.84 -9.04
C THR A 66 12.47 6.49 -8.98
N TYR A 67 13.09 5.54 -8.28
CA TYR A 67 12.50 4.22 -7.98
C TYR A 67 12.03 4.18 -6.54
N THR A 68 10.83 3.63 -6.33
CA THR A 68 10.29 3.32 -5.00
C THR A 68 9.54 2.00 -5.03
N ARG A 69 9.52 1.28 -3.89
CA ARG A 69 8.75 0.06 -3.71
C ARG A 69 7.93 0.10 -2.43
N TYR A 70 6.67 -0.29 -2.53
CA TYR A 70 5.81 -0.58 -1.40
C TYR A 70 5.29 -2.02 -1.53
N ALA A 71 5.78 -2.91 -0.69
CA ALA A 71 5.51 -4.36 -0.76
C ALA A 71 5.79 -4.96 -2.15
N ASP A 72 4.76 -5.29 -2.92
CA ASP A 72 4.83 -5.83 -4.29
C ASP A 72 4.61 -4.77 -5.38
N ASP A 73 4.28 -3.52 -5.00
CA ASP A 73 4.09 -2.42 -5.94
C ASP A 73 5.40 -1.67 -6.18
N LEU A 74 5.89 -1.70 -7.43
CA LEU A 74 7.08 -0.99 -7.90
C LEU A 74 6.65 0.28 -8.64
N THR A 75 7.25 1.41 -8.32
CA THR A 75 6.94 2.69 -8.96
C THR A 75 8.22 3.34 -9.48
N PHE A 76 8.20 3.74 -10.74
CA PHE A 76 9.21 4.58 -11.36
C PHE A 76 8.57 5.93 -11.71
N SER A 77 9.22 7.03 -11.36
CA SER A 77 8.72 8.37 -11.62
C SER A 77 9.83 9.30 -12.10
N GLY A 78 9.47 10.23 -12.98
CA GLY A 78 10.35 11.24 -13.56
C GLY A 78 9.62 12.03 -14.64
N ASP A 79 10.24 13.10 -15.12
CA ASP A 79 9.65 14.00 -16.10
C ASP A 79 9.61 13.36 -17.50
N VAL A 80 10.67 12.66 -17.86
CA VAL A 80 10.77 11.92 -19.12
C VAL A 80 10.89 10.43 -18.82
N PHE A 81 10.00 9.63 -19.38
CA PHE A 81 9.99 8.19 -19.16
C PHE A 81 10.19 7.40 -20.45
N PRO A 82 11.41 6.90 -20.74
CA PRO A 82 11.72 6.14 -21.94
C PRO A 82 11.24 4.68 -21.82
N LYS A 83 9.93 4.47 -21.91
CA LYS A 83 9.26 3.18 -21.57
C LYS A 83 9.75 2.01 -22.43
N GLU A 84 10.04 2.23 -23.72
CA GLU A 84 10.51 1.19 -24.64
C GLU A 84 11.88 0.63 -24.22
N GLN A 85 12.72 1.44 -23.58
CA GLN A 85 14.05 1.06 -23.13
C GLN A 85 14.03 0.47 -21.71
N ILE A 86 13.27 1.08 -20.82
CA ILE A 86 13.25 0.72 -19.38
C ILE A 86 12.45 -0.54 -19.11
N ILE A 87 11.25 -0.70 -19.68
CA ILE A 87 10.36 -1.82 -19.34
C ILE A 87 11.00 -3.19 -19.55
N PRO A 88 11.68 -3.45 -20.70
CA PRO A 88 12.34 -4.75 -20.89
C PRO A 88 13.41 -5.02 -19.84
N GLN A 89 14.19 -4.00 -19.45
CA GLN A 89 15.25 -4.13 -18.45
C GLN A 89 14.67 -4.37 -17.05
N VAL A 90 13.65 -3.63 -16.65
CA VAL A 90 12.93 -3.84 -15.38
C VAL A 90 12.39 -5.28 -15.30
N LYS A 91 11.72 -5.75 -16.36
CA LYS A 91 11.19 -7.12 -16.42
C LYS A 91 12.29 -8.18 -16.32
N ARG A 92 13.44 -7.94 -16.95
CA ARG A 92 14.61 -8.82 -16.87
C ARG A 92 15.12 -8.89 -15.44
N ILE A 93 15.40 -7.74 -14.80
CA ILE A 93 15.88 -7.69 -13.42
C ILE A 93 14.94 -8.42 -12.47
N ILE A 94 13.61 -8.20 -12.58
CA ILE A 94 12.61 -8.86 -11.75
C ILE A 94 12.68 -10.38 -11.90
N ARG A 95 12.82 -10.91 -13.12
CA ARG A 95 12.93 -12.35 -13.41
C ARG A 95 14.24 -12.94 -12.95
N ASP A 96 15.36 -12.25 -13.15
CA ASP A 96 16.69 -12.66 -12.70
C ASP A 96 16.71 -12.82 -11.18
N GLU A 97 15.98 -11.94 -10.47
CA GLU A 97 15.79 -12.02 -9.02
C GLU A 97 14.67 -12.99 -8.61
N LYS A 98 14.22 -13.87 -9.52
CA LYS A 98 13.22 -14.92 -9.25
C LYS A 98 11.88 -14.39 -8.75
N PHE A 99 11.49 -13.22 -9.25
CA PHE A 99 10.13 -12.70 -9.13
C PHE A 99 9.43 -12.69 -10.49
N GLU A 100 8.09 -12.64 -10.48
CA GLU A 100 7.30 -12.60 -11.69
C GLU A 100 6.53 -11.28 -11.79
N PRO A 101 6.76 -10.46 -12.82
CA PRO A 101 6.04 -9.21 -13.00
C PRO A 101 4.59 -9.49 -13.43
N ASN A 102 3.63 -8.82 -12.81
CA ASN A 102 2.23 -8.91 -13.19
C ASN A 102 1.91 -7.91 -14.31
N HIS A 103 1.89 -8.40 -15.56
CA HIS A 103 1.63 -7.57 -16.73
C HIS A 103 0.26 -6.89 -16.74
N LYS A 104 -0.76 -7.51 -16.12
CA LYS A 104 -2.12 -6.97 -16.05
C LYS A 104 -2.22 -5.77 -15.09
N LYS A 105 -1.31 -5.68 -14.13
CA LYS A 105 -1.22 -4.57 -13.15
C LYS A 105 -0.23 -3.49 -13.54
N THR A 106 0.53 -3.66 -14.62
CA THR A 106 1.48 -2.64 -15.08
C THR A 106 0.73 -1.51 -15.78
N HIS A 107 0.80 -0.32 -15.21
CA HIS A 107 0.10 0.86 -15.71
C HIS A 107 1.07 2.01 -15.95
N PHE A 108 0.81 2.74 -17.04
CA PHE A 108 1.45 4.02 -17.33
C PHE A 108 0.55 5.17 -16.92
N MET A 109 1.12 6.14 -16.21
CA MET A 109 0.44 7.35 -15.80
C MET A 109 1.14 8.55 -16.44
N ASN A 110 0.59 9.07 -17.54
CA ASN A 110 1.07 10.29 -18.21
C ASN A 110 0.57 11.54 -17.47
N GLN A 111 0.98 12.73 -17.94
CA GLN A 111 0.67 14.00 -17.26
C GLN A 111 -0.82 14.24 -17.09
N SER A 112 -1.66 13.84 -18.04
CA SER A 112 -3.11 14.01 -18.01
C SER A 112 -3.86 12.93 -17.20
N SER A 113 -3.19 11.83 -16.83
CA SER A 113 -3.83 10.72 -16.12
C SER A 113 -3.88 10.95 -14.61
N ARG A 114 -4.87 10.31 -13.95
CA ARG A 114 -4.92 10.29 -12.48
C ARG A 114 -3.73 9.49 -11.96
N LYS A 115 -2.82 10.17 -11.26
CA LYS A 115 -1.68 9.53 -10.62
C LYS A 115 -2.09 9.12 -9.20
N ILE A 116 -2.44 7.85 -9.03
CA ILE A 116 -2.78 7.28 -7.71
C ILE A 116 -1.73 6.22 -7.38
N ILE A 117 -1.01 6.43 -6.29
CA ILE A 117 0.03 5.52 -5.79
C ILE A 117 -0.37 5.11 -4.38
N THR A 118 -0.48 3.80 -4.12
CA THR A 118 -0.89 3.24 -2.82
C THR A 118 -2.17 3.88 -2.22
N GLY A 119 -3.12 4.25 -3.09
CA GLY A 119 -4.39 4.87 -2.70
C GLY A 119 -4.35 6.39 -2.51
N VAL A 120 -3.21 7.03 -2.68
CA VAL A 120 -3.02 8.48 -2.58
C VAL A 120 -2.87 9.08 -3.97
N SER A 121 -3.56 10.19 -4.24
CA SER A 121 -3.40 10.96 -5.48
C SER A 121 -2.22 11.91 -5.37
N VAL A 122 -1.27 11.76 -6.31
CA VAL A 122 -0.06 12.60 -6.45
C VAL A 122 -0.13 13.51 -7.68
N ALA A 123 -1.33 13.70 -8.24
CA ALA A 123 -1.53 14.35 -9.55
C ALA A 123 -1.11 15.83 -9.58
N SER A 124 -1.16 16.54 -8.46
CA SER A 124 -0.82 17.98 -8.40
C SER A 124 0.67 18.28 -8.29
N GLY A 125 1.49 17.26 -8.00
CA GLY A 125 2.92 17.45 -7.75
C GLY A 125 3.29 18.20 -6.46
N VAL A 126 2.34 18.94 -5.88
CA VAL A 126 2.57 19.83 -4.72
C VAL A 126 1.87 19.32 -3.46
N LYS A 127 0.61 18.86 -3.56
CA LYS A 127 -0.16 18.37 -2.41
C LYS A 127 -0.66 16.95 -2.64
N LEU A 128 -0.42 16.09 -1.66
CA LEU A 128 -1.02 14.77 -1.62
C LEU A 128 -2.50 14.90 -1.30
N THR A 129 -3.34 14.11 -1.97
CA THR A 129 -4.79 14.10 -1.70
C THR A 129 -5.34 12.69 -1.79
N ILE A 130 -6.45 12.42 -1.11
CA ILE A 130 -7.18 11.18 -1.36
C ILE A 130 -8.08 11.32 -2.61
N PRO A 131 -8.37 10.22 -3.32
CA PRO A 131 -9.19 10.25 -4.53
C PRO A 131 -10.57 10.88 -4.30
N LYS A 132 -11.05 11.68 -5.27
CA LYS A 132 -12.37 12.37 -5.18
C LYS A 132 -13.54 11.40 -4.92
N SER A 133 -13.50 10.20 -5.51
CA SER A 133 -14.49 9.14 -5.25
C SER A 133 -14.55 8.75 -3.78
N LYS A 134 -13.38 8.57 -3.16
CA LYS A 134 -13.27 8.23 -1.73
C LYS A 134 -13.76 9.37 -0.83
N LYS A 135 -13.42 10.62 -1.16
CA LYS A 135 -13.96 11.80 -0.45
C LYS A 135 -15.49 11.84 -0.51
N ARG A 136 -16.07 11.59 -1.68
CA ARG A 136 -17.54 11.56 -1.85
C ARG A 136 -18.18 10.44 -1.03
N GLU A 137 -17.61 9.26 -1.05
CA GLU A 137 -18.08 8.12 -0.26
C GLU A 137 -18.08 8.44 1.24
N ILE A 138 -16.96 8.94 1.77
CA ILE A 138 -16.82 9.32 3.18
C ILE A 138 -17.85 10.40 3.54
N ARG A 139 -17.93 11.49 2.75
CA ARG A 139 -18.89 12.58 2.98
C ARG A 139 -20.33 12.10 2.99
N LYS A 140 -20.70 11.23 2.05
CA LYS A 140 -22.04 10.64 1.98
C LYS A 140 -22.36 9.87 3.26
N ASN A 141 -21.44 9.02 3.73
CA ASN A 141 -21.64 8.20 4.92
C ASN A 141 -21.74 9.06 6.19
N VAL A 142 -20.83 10.05 6.34
CA VAL A 142 -20.88 11.01 7.45
C VAL A 142 -22.22 11.75 7.48
N TYR A 143 -22.66 12.31 6.33
CA TYR A 143 -23.92 13.02 6.22
C TYR A 143 -25.11 12.17 6.70
N PHE A 144 -25.24 10.93 6.20
CA PHE A 144 -26.37 10.08 6.58
C PHE A 144 -26.34 9.67 8.06
N ILE A 145 -25.17 9.43 8.62
CA ILE A 145 -25.06 9.11 10.06
C ILE A 145 -25.46 10.32 10.92
N LEU A 146 -24.98 11.51 10.58
CA LEU A 146 -25.30 12.72 11.35
C LEU A 146 -26.76 13.15 11.22
N THR A 147 -27.44 12.88 10.08
CA THR A 147 -28.81 13.30 9.83
C THR A 147 -29.86 12.23 10.14
N LYS A 148 -29.56 10.95 9.99
CA LYS A 148 -30.51 9.84 10.15
C LYS A 148 -30.14 8.86 11.26
N GLY A 149 -28.97 9.03 11.85
CA GLY A 149 -28.43 8.12 12.86
C GLY A 149 -27.71 6.90 12.27
N LEU A 150 -26.84 6.29 13.09
CA LEU A 150 -25.99 5.15 12.69
C LEU A 150 -26.82 3.92 12.32
N ALA A 151 -27.81 3.56 13.12
CA ALA A 151 -28.62 2.36 12.90
C ALA A 151 -29.38 2.42 11.59
N GLU A 152 -30.01 3.57 11.27
CA GLU A 152 -30.74 3.76 10.01
C GLU A 152 -29.79 3.73 8.79
N HIS A 153 -28.63 4.38 8.93
CA HIS A 153 -27.62 4.33 7.86
C HIS A 153 -27.14 2.90 7.60
N GLN A 154 -26.82 2.12 8.65
CA GLN A 154 -26.40 0.72 8.50
C GLN A 154 -27.47 -0.15 7.84
N ARG A 155 -28.76 0.02 8.25
CA ARG A 155 -29.90 -0.68 7.63
C ARG A 155 -29.97 -0.37 6.13
N ARG A 156 -29.84 0.90 5.75
CA ARG A 156 -29.90 1.35 4.36
C ARG A 156 -28.80 0.78 3.47
N ILE A 157 -27.58 0.56 4.01
CA ILE A 157 -26.46 -0.01 3.25
C ILE A 157 -26.32 -1.54 3.42
N GLY A 158 -27.24 -2.17 4.16
CA GLY A 158 -27.19 -3.61 4.43
C GLY A 158 -25.97 -4.05 5.27
N SER A 159 -25.45 -3.18 6.13
CA SER A 159 -24.27 -3.46 6.94
C SER A 159 -24.66 -3.81 8.38
N HIS A 160 -24.20 -4.95 8.87
CA HIS A 160 -24.33 -5.39 10.26
C HIS A 160 -23.01 -5.27 11.05
N ASP A 161 -22.05 -4.50 10.55
CA ASP A 161 -20.73 -4.39 11.15
C ASP A 161 -20.75 -3.52 12.41
N PRO A 162 -20.47 -4.08 13.59
CA PRO A 162 -20.44 -3.33 14.86
C PRO A 162 -19.31 -2.29 14.90
N ALA A 163 -18.25 -2.48 14.11
CA ALA A 163 -17.11 -1.56 14.03
C ALA A 163 -17.27 -0.48 12.95
N TYR A 164 -18.45 -0.39 12.28
CA TYR A 164 -18.66 0.51 11.14
C TYR A 164 -18.30 1.97 11.45
N LEU A 165 -18.76 2.49 12.59
CA LEU A 165 -18.47 3.87 13.00
C LEU A 165 -16.97 4.08 13.23
N LYS A 166 -16.30 3.14 13.90
CA LYS A 166 -14.84 3.19 14.13
C LYS A 166 -14.06 3.16 12.82
N ARG A 167 -14.49 2.33 11.85
CA ARG A 167 -13.87 2.31 10.52
C ARG A 167 -14.05 3.62 9.77
N LEU A 168 -15.24 4.23 9.83
CA LEU A 168 -15.48 5.52 9.19
C LEU A 168 -14.63 6.63 9.83
N ILE A 169 -14.50 6.64 11.16
CA ILE A 169 -13.58 7.55 11.86
C ILE A 169 -12.13 7.28 11.42
N GLY A 170 -11.73 6.02 11.30
CA GLY A 170 -10.40 5.65 10.77
C GLY A 170 -10.14 6.18 9.36
N MET A 171 -11.14 6.09 8.46
CA MET A 171 -11.04 6.68 7.12
C MET A 171 -10.90 8.21 7.13
N LEU A 172 -11.57 8.88 8.04
CA LEU A 172 -11.44 10.33 8.25
C LEU A 172 -10.06 10.69 8.84
N CYS A 173 -9.55 9.91 9.79
CA CYS A 173 -8.20 10.08 10.33
C CYS A 173 -7.14 9.91 9.23
N TYR A 174 -7.29 8.90 8.38
CA TYR A 174 -6.44 8.72 7.20
C TYR A 174 -6.52 9.91 6.26
N TRP A 175 -7.73 10.41 5.97
CA TRP A 175 -7.90 11.61 5.14
C TRP A 175 -7.19 12.81 5.73
N ARG A 176 -7.37 13.08 7.03
CA ARG A 176 -6.68 14.17 7.74
C ARG A 176 -5.15 14.01 7.73
N ALA A 177 -4.65 12.77 7.84
CA ALA A 177 -3.21 12.52 7.79
C ALA A 177 -2.60 12.87 6.41
N ILE A 178 -3.35 12.64 5.32
CA ILE A 178 -2.91 12.99 3.95
C ILE A 178 -3.13 14.49 3.66
N GLU A 179 -4.21 15.08 4.17
CA GLU A 179 -4.59 16.48 3.97
C GLU A 179 -4.76 17.18 5.34
N PRO A 180 -3.65 17.56 6.02
CA PRO A 180 -3.72 18.11 7.40
C PRO A 180 -4.58 19.36 7.53
N ASP A 181 -4.60 20.19 6.49
CA ASP A 181 -5.38 21.45 6.45
C ASP A 181 -6.89 21.24 6.22
N ASN A 182 -7.34 19.99 6.15
CA ASN A 182 -8.73 19.67 5.83
C ASN A 182 -9.64 19.77 7.07
N THR A 183 -10.30 20.92 7.24
CA THR A 183 -11.21 21.17 8.35
C THR A 183 -12.38 20.20 8.39
N TYR A 184 -12.96 19.86 7.22
CA TYR A 184 -14.07 18.91 7.13
C TYR A 184 -13.75 17.56 7.79
N ALA A 185 -12.56 17.02 7.56
CA ALA A 185 -12.17 15.75 8.16
C ALA A 185 -12.08 15.86 9.70
N SER A 186 -11.50 16.94 10.20
CA SER A 186 -11.35 17.19 11.64
C SER A 186 -12.71 17.37 12.32
N ASP A 187 -13.61 18.18 11.75
CA ASP A 187 -14.94 18.45 12.27
C ASP A 187 -15.80 17.18 12.28
N SER A 188 -15.74 16.41 11.19
CA SER A 188 -16.45 15.13 11.07
C SER A 188 -15.97 14.10 12.10
N ILE A 189 -14.66 14.01 12.36
CA ILE A 189 -14.12 13.14 13.41
C ILE A 189 -14.68 13.55 14.77
N ALA A 190 -14.68 14.86 15.10
CA ALA A 190 -15.18 15.34 16.36
C ALA A 190 -16.69 15.05 16.53
N ALA A 191 -17.49 15.27 15.48
CA ALA A 191 -18.92 14.98 15.48
C ALA A 191 -19.21 13.48 15.68
N LEU A 192 -18.55 12.60 14.93
CA LEU A 192 -18.77 11.15 15.04
C LEU A 192 -18.29 10.56 16.37
N LYS A 193 -17.21 11.10 16.95
CA LYS A 193 -16.75 10.69 18.29
C LYS A 193 -17.70 11.09 19.42
N ARG A 194 -18.46 12.18 19.28
CA ARG A 194 -19.51 12.54 20.23
C ARG A 194 -20.65 11.53 20.21
N LEU A 195 -21.04 11.07 19.01
CA LEU A 195 -22.03 9.99 18.87
C LEU A 195 -21.54 8.68 19.49
N GLU A 196 -20.25 8.32 19.30
CA GLU A 196 -19.68 7.09 19.89
C GLU A 196 -19.71 7.06 21.43
N LYS A 197 -19.60 8.23 22.07
CA LYS A 197 -19.64 8.35 23.54
C LYS A 197 -21.08 8.40 24.10
N GLY A 198 -22.07 8.63 23.26
CA GLY A 198 -23.48 8.68 23.64
C GLY A 198 -24.22 7.36 23.45
N TYR A 199 -23.52 6.34 22.95
CA TYR A 199 -23.93 4.94 22.90
C TYR A 199 -23.08 4.12 23.89
#